data_a780a09155a924d163307c1ddf975a2e
#
_entry.id   a780a09155a924d163307c1ddf975a2e
#
_cell.length_a   1.000
_cell.length_b   1.000
_cell.length_c   1.000
_cell.angle_alpha   90.00
_cell.angle_beta   90.00
_cell.angle_gamma   90.00
#
_symmetry.space_group_name_H-M   'P 1'
#
loop_
_entity.id
_entity.type
_entity.pdbx_description
1 polymer ?
#
loop_
_entity_poly.entity_id
_entity_poly.type
_entity_poly.pdbx_seq_one_letter_code
_entity_poly.pdbx_strand_id
1 'polypeptide(L)'
;MTQVNRRNFLRAAAASAALSPFPPAIQRALAIPAHNATGTIHDVEHVIILMQENRSFDHYYATLPGVRGFSDRFTIPMASGNPVWVQQGSSGPVQPYYLDATKGNGLRVGGAHDWRDQQAAWDGGRMSAWPRAKNTNVAMGYLQQSDLAFHWALANAFTVCDAYHTSINTGTFT
;
A
#
# COMPACT_ATOMS: atom_id res chain seq x y z
N MET A 1 1.41 13.61 29.00
CA MET A 1 1.46 13.15 27.58
C MET A 1 2.39 14.09 26.85
N THR A 2 3.60 13.67 26.55
CA THR A 2 4.58 14.46 25.80
C THR A 2 4.11 14.52 24.36
N GLN A 3 3.75 15.71 23.89
CA GLN A 3 3.44 15.92 22.48
C GLN A 3 4.69 15.59 21.64
N VAL A 4 4.59 14.55 20.85
CA VAL A 4 5.60 14.23 19.83
C VAL A 4 5.44 15.26 18.73
N ASN A 5 6.26 16.31 18.75
CA ASN A 5 6.24 17.28 17.68
C ASN A 5 6.92 16.66 16.43
N ARG A 6 6.59 17.19 15.26
CA ARG A 6 7.06 16.76 13.94
C ARG A 6 8.60 16.60 13.88
N ARG A 7 9.32 17.46 14.58
CA ARG A 7 10.78 17.46 14.65
C ARG A 7 11.32 16.26 15.43
N ASN A 8 10.64 15.87 16.53
CA ASN A 8 11.01 14.71 17.33
C ASN A 8 10.64 13.41 16.62
N PHE A 9 9.55 13.38 15.86
CA PHE A 9 9.20 12.26 14.99
C PHE A 9 10.28 12.04 13.91
N LEU A 10 10.68 13.10 13.20
CA LEU A 10 11.73 13.00 12.17
C LEU A 10 13.10 12.65 12.77
N ARG A 11 13.42 13.11 13.97
CA ARG A 11 14.65 12.71 14.69
C ARG A 11 14.59 11.26 15.13
N ALA A 12 13.47 10.77 15.61
CA ALA A 12 13.28 9.37 15.98
C ALA A 12 13.31 8.45 14.76
N ALA A 13 12.69 8.86 13.65
CA ALA A 13 12.76 8.15 12.36
C ALA A 13 14.19 8.15 11.79
N ALA A 14 14.94 9.24 11.92
CA ALA A 14 16.34 9.29 11.54
C ALA A 14 17.24 8.42 12.44
N ALA A 15 16.94 8.35 13.74
CA ALA A 15 17.70 7.51 14.69
C ALA A 15 17.43 6.02 14.49
N SER A 16 16.21 5.63 14.15
CA SER A 16 15.89 4.23 13.81
C SER A 16 16.41 3.81 12.42
N ALA A 17 16.58 4.77 11.51
CA ALA A 17 17.21 4.56 10.21
C ALA A 17 18.75 4.44 10.28
N ALA A 18 19.37 4.82 11.38
CA ALA A 18 20.82 4.68 11.59
C ALA A 18 21.29 3.21 11.63
N LEU A 19 20.39 2.26 11.67
CA LEU A 19 20.69 0.82 11.61
C LEU A 19 20.57 0.22 10.20
N SER A 20 20.17 1.00 9.19
CA SER A 20 20.12 0.56 7.81
C SER A 20 21.19 1.27 6.97
N PRO A 21 22.00 0.56 6.16
CA PRO A 21 22.99 1.22 5.30
C PRO A 21 22.29 1.94 4.15
N PHE A 22 21.87 3.18 4.38
CA PHE A 22 21.38 4.01 3.29
C PHE A 22 22.46 4.24 2.23
N PRO A 23 22.11 4.26 0.96
CA PRO A 23 23.01 4.70 -0.10
C PRO A 23 23.65 6.05 0.24
N PRO A 24 24.92 6.29 -0.12
CA PRO A 24 25.63 7.53 0.21
C PRO A 24 24.92 8.81 -0.21
N ALA A 25 24.11 8.76 -1.29
CA ALA A 25 23.29 9.88 -1.75
C ALA A 25 22.22 10.27 -0.72
N ILE A 26 21.56 9.28 -0.11
CA ILE A 26 20.54 9.52 0.93
C ILE A 26 21.21 10.04 2.22
N GLN A 27 22.34 9.47 2.60
CA GLN A 27 23.10 9.96 3.77
C GLN A 27 23.49 11.44 3.59
N ARG A 28 23.97 11.83 2.40
CA ARG A 28 24.26 13.22 2.09
C ARG A 28 23.03 14.11 2.14
N ALA A 29 21.90 13.65 1.60
CA ALA A 29 20.65 14.41 1.66
C ALA A 29 20.16 14.62 3.09
N LEU A 30 20.26 13.61 3.95
CA LEU A 30 19.90 13.70 5.36
C LEU A 30 20.83 14.63 6.17
N ALA A 31 22.06 14.85 5.71
CA ALA A 31 23.02 15.75 6.33
C ALA A 31 22.81 17.23 5.95
N ILE A 32 21.98 17.54 4.96
CA ILE A 32 21.64 18.91 4.57
C ILE A 32 20.77 19.52 5.68
N PRO A 33 21.18 20.67 6.27
CA PRO A 33 20.36 21.36 7.26
C PRO A 33 18.99 21.73 6.66
N ALA A 34 17.93 21.51 7.44
CA ALA A 34 16.62 21.96 7.01
C ALA A 34 16.58 23.49 6.92
N HIS A 35 16.07 24.03 5.82
CA HIS A 35 15.70 25.45 5.74
C HIS A 35 14.65 25.72 6.84
N ASN A 36 14.93 26.65 7.72
CA ASN A 36 14.13 26.87 8.94
C ASN A 36 14.10 28.37 9.30
N ALA A 37 13.74 29.19 8.32
CA ALA A 37 13.72 30.64 8.48
C ALA A 37 12.52 31.11 9.31
N THR A 38 11.34 30.51 9.09
CA THR A 38 10.08 30.92 9.72
C THR A 38 9.58 29.90 10.76
N GLY A 39 10.06 28.67 10.73
CA GLY A 39 9.56 27.53 11.53
C GLY A 39 8.14 27.09 11.14
N THR A 40 7.66 27.48 9.96
CA THR A 40 6.33 27.19 9.44
C THR A 40 6.40 26.34 8.16
N ILE A 41 5.24 25.98 7.60
CA ILE A 41 5.14 25.28 6.33
C ILE A 41 5.78 26.06 5.16
N HIS A 42 5.91 27.39 5.29
CA HIS A 42 6.52 28.23 4.27
C HIS A 42 8.03 27.98 4.10
N ASP A 43 8.67 27.29 5.04
CA ASP A 43 10.07 26.87 4.90
C ASP A 43 10.24 25.66 3.97
N VAL A 44 9.14 25.02 3.54
CA VAL A 44 9.17 23.88 2.62
C VAL A 44 9.19 24.40 1.19
N GLU A 45 10.37 24.33 0.55
CA GLU A 45 10.55 24.76 -0.82
C GLU A 45 10.24 23.67 -1.86
N HIS A 46 10.48 22.40 -1.47
CA HIS A 46 10.29 21.26 -2.35
C HIS A 46 9.59 20.11 -1.63
N VAL A 47 8.66 19.48 -2.33
CA VAL A 47 8.00 18.24 -1.87
C VAL A 47 8.34 17.14 -2.88
N ILE A 48 9.07 16.12 -2.43
CA ILE A 48 9.43 14.98 -3.26
C ILE A 48 8.55 13.81 -2.87
N ILE A 49 7.76 13.32 -3.81
CA ILE A 49 6.88 12.17 -3.63
C ILE A 49 7.50 11.00 -4.39
N LEU A 50 7.99 10.00 -3.63
CA LEU A 50 8.41 8.72 -4.20
C LEU A 50 7.20 7.80 -4.24
N MET A 51 6.61 7.65 -5.42
CA MET A 51 5.50 6.73 -5.63
C MET A 51 6.04 5.31 -5.81
N GLN A 52 5.76 4.45 -4.84
CA GLN A 52 6.00 3.02 -4.96
C GLN A 52 4.77 2.36 -5.58
N GLU A 53 5.00 1.46 -6.54
CA GLU A 53 3.94 0.91 -7.39
C GLU A 53 3.64 -0.55 -7.11
N ASN A 54 2.59 -1.00 -7.83
CA ASN A 54 2.17 -2.38 -7.94
C ASN A 54 1.74 -2.99 -6.60
N ARG A 55 1.11 -2.17 -5.76
CA ARG A 55 0.47 -2.62 -4.52
C ARG A 55 -0.90 -1.98 -4.41
N SER A 56 -1.92 -2.82 -4.22
CA SER A 56 -3.28 -2.36 -3.99
C SER A 56 -3.42 -1.81 -2.57
N PHE A 57 -4.49 -1.07 -2.34
CA PHE A 57 -4.90 -0.63 -1.02
C PHE A 57 -5.04 -1.82 -0.05
N ASP A 58 -5.76 -2.85 -0.47
CA ASP A 58 -6.00 -4.04 0.34
C ASP A 58 -4.74 -4.83 0.66
N HIS A 59 -3.74 -4.80 -0.23
CA HIS A 59 -2.47 -5.44 0.02
C HIS A 59 -1.75 -4.84 1.24
N TYR A 60 -1.91 -3.53 1.49
CA TYR A 60 -1.25 -2.82 2.58
C TYR A 60 -2.17 -2.54 3.77
N TYR A 61 -3.43 -2.25 3.52
CA TYR A 61 -4.31 -1.66 4.52
C TYR A 61 -5.63 -2.41 4.74
N ALA A 62 -5.86 -3.55 4.06
CA ALA A 62 -7.12 -4.29 4.22
C ALA A 62 -7.45 -4.69 5.66
N THR A 63 -6.43 -4.83 6.51
CA THR A 63 -6.59 -5.17 7.93
C THR A 63 -6.46 -3.97 8.87
N LEU A 64 -6.25 -2.76 8.34
CA LEU A 64 -6.19 -1.53 9.15
C LEU A 64 -7.58 -1.23 9.73
N PRO A 65 -7.71 -1.02 11.05
CA PRO A 65 -9.00 -0.68 11.65
C PRO A 65 -9.58 0.62 11.10
N GLY A 66 -10.89 0.63 10.85
CA GLY A 66 -11.62 1.85 10.46
C GLY A 66 -11.61 2.18 8.97
N VAL A 67 -10.90 1.39 8.13
CA VAL A 67 -10.92 1.57 6.68
C VAL A 67 -11.91 0.62 6.00
N ARG A 68 -12.22 0.89 4.74
CA ARG A 68 -12.97 0.00 3.85
C ARG A 68 -12.06 -1.12 3.34
N GLY A 69 -11.78 -2.07 4.20
CA GLY A 69 -10.95 -3.25 3.93
C GLY A 69 -11.74 -4.54 4.17
N PHE A 70 -11.09 -5.56 4.72
CA PHE A 70 -11.74 -6.87 4.96
C PHE A 70 -12.88 -6.82 5.99
N SER A 71 -12.96 -5.76 6.82
CA SER A 71 -14.04 -5.54 7.76
C SER A 71 -15.23 -4.77 7.17
N ASP A 72 -15.17 -4.32 5.91
CA ASP A 72 -16.29 -3.65 5.24
C ASP A 72 -17.47 -4.64 5.12
N ARG A 73 -18.62 -4.19 5.60
CA ARG A 73 -19.86 -4.99 5.53
C ARG A 73 -20.46 -5.01 4.13
N PHE A 74 -20.09 -4.07 3.29
CA PHE A 74 -20.60 -3.96 1.93
C PHE A 74 -19.65 -4.67 0.97
N THR A 75 -20.07 -5.81 0.47
CA THR A 75 -19.31 -6.59 -0.50
C THR A 75 -20.08 -6.73 -1.80
N ILE A 76 -19.34 -6.87 -2.89
CA ILE A 76 -19.95 -7.20 -4.19
C ILE A 76 -20.29 -8.70 -4.18
N PRO A 77 -21.54 -9.10 -4.39
CA PRO A 77 -21.89 -10.51 -4.52
C PRO A 77 -21.41 -11.05 -5.87
N MET A 78 -20.77 -12.20 -5.86
CA MET A 78 -20.38 -12.89 -7.08
C MET A 78 -21.50 -13.82 -7.58
N ALA A 79 -21.45 -14.16 -8.87
CA ALA A 79 -22.40 -15.10 -9.46
C ALA A 79 -22.38 -16.49 -8.82
N SER A 80 -21.27 -16.85 -8.17
CA SER A 80 -21.11 -18.08 -7.38
C SER A 80 -21.86 -18.05 -6.04
N GLY A 81 -22.44 -16.92 -5.63
CA GLY A 81 -22.98 -16.69 -4.29
C GLY A 81 -21.94 -16.34 -3.21
N ASN A 82 -20.67 -16.41 -3.54
CA ASN A 82 -19.60 -16.03 -2.63
C ASN A 82 -19.39 -14.50 -2.60
N PRO A 83 -18.85 -13.95 -1.53
CA PRO A 83 -18.40 -12.55 -1.52
C PRO A 83 -17.20 -12.36 -2.45
N VAL A 84 -16.99 -11.15 -2.92
CA VAL A 84 -15.96 -10.80 -3.92
C VAL A 84 -14.52 -11.18 -3.50
N TRP A 85 -14.23 -11.27 -2.23
CA TRP A 85 -12.90 -11.72 -1.77
C TRP A 85 -12.65 -13.24 -1.89
N VAL A 86 -13.66 -14.04 -2.27
CA VAL A 86 -13.46 -15.46 -2.62
C VAL A 86 -13.37 -15.57 -4.13
N GLN A 87 -12.17 -15.41 -4.65
CA GLN A 87 -11.91 -15.35 -6.08
C GLN A 87 -11.56 -16.72 -6.66
N GLN A 88 -11.79 -16.90 -7.95
CA GLN A 88 -11.39 -18.12 -8.64
C GLN A 88 -9.91 -18.04 -9.08
N GLY A 89 -9.06 -18.84 -8.48
CA GLY A 89 -7.69 -19.06 -8.92
C GLY A 89 -7.56 -20.21 -9.94
N SER A 90 -6.33 -20.53 -10.32
CA SER A 90 -6.01 -21.62 -11.26
C SER A 90 -6.37 -23.00 -10.73
N SER A 91 -6.30 -23.21 -9.42
CA SER A 91 -6.48 -24.52 -8.77
C SER A 91 -7.69 -24.56 -7.84
N GLY A 92 -8.60 -23.59 -7.96
CA GLY A 92 -9.78 -23.50 -7.11
C GLY A 92 -9.96 -22.13 -6.48
N PRO A 93 -10.93 -21.99 -5.55
CA PRO A 93 -11.18 -20.74 -4.87
C PRO A 93 -10.00 -20.27 -4.04
N VAL A 94 -9.69 -18.98 -4.09
CA VAL A 94 -8.63 -18.31 -3.34
C VAL A 94 -9.25 -17.21 -2.50
N GLN A 95 -8.96 -17.24 -1.21
CA GLN A 95 -9.29 -16.17 -0.28
C GLN A 95 -8.07 -15.27 -0.03
N PRO A 96 -8.25 -14.04 0.48
CA PRO A 96 -7.12 -13.25 0.95
C PRO A 96 -6.28 -14.03 1.95
N TYR A 97 -4.96 -13.98 1.79
CA TYR A 97 -4.03 -14.70 2.66
C TYR A 97 -2.85 -13.83 3.07
N TYR A 98 -2.36 -14.07 4.27
CA TYR A 98 -1.24 -13.34 4.83
C TYR A 98 0.09 -13.74 4.16
N LEU A 99 0.84 -12.75 3.68
CA LEU A 99 2.09 -12.97 2.97
C LEU A 99 3.28 -13.22 3.89
N ASP A 100 3.29 -12.68 5.11
CA ASP A 100 4.37 -12.82 6.08
C ASP A 100 5.73 -12.36 5.51
N ALA A 101 6.05 -11.09 5.65
CA ALA A 101 7.27 -10.50 5.13
C ALA A 101 8.54 -11.11 5.76
N THR A 102 8.46 -11.65 6.98
CA THR A 102 9.60 -12.31 7.65
C THR A 102 10.05 -13.59 6.92
N LYS A 103 9.16 -14.18 6.14
CA LYS A 103 9.45 -15.33 5.27
C LYS A 103 9.86 -14.94 3.83
N GLY A 104 10.15 -13.65 3.60
CA GLY A 104 10.49 -13.13 2.29
C GLY A 104 9.30 -12.94 1.34
N ASN A 105 8.09 -13.18 1.78
CA ASN A 105 6.89 -13.06 0.93
C ASN A 105 6.50 -11.62 0.60
N GLY A 106 6.98 -10.64 1.35
CA GLY A 106 6.79 -9.22 1.06
C GLY A 106 7.42 -8.75 -0.26
N LEU A 107 8.41 -9.51 -0.78
CA LEU A 107 9.06 -9.24 -2.05
C LEU A 107 8.41 -9.96 -3.24
N ARG A 108 7.29 -10.63 -3.04
CA ARG A 108 6.59 -11.32 -4.12
C ARG A 108 6.18 -10.34 -5.21
N VAL A 109 6.55 -10.68 -6.43
CA VAL A 109 6.21 -9.91 -7.62
C VAL A 109 4.74 -10.15 -7.95
N GLY A 110 3.99 -9.05 -8.20
CA GLY A 110 2.63 -9.11 -8.69
C GLY A 110 2.54 -9.63 -10.13
N GLY A 111 1.33 -9.83 -10.62
CA GLY A 111 1.06 -10.32 -11.97
C GLY A 111 1.09 -9.24 -13.04
N ALA A 112 0.35 -9.47 -14.12
CA ALA A 112 0.20 -8.58 -15.26
C ALA A 112 -0.45 -7.22 -14.88
N HIS A 113 -0.01 -6.15 -15.53
CA HIS A 113 -0.42 -4.77 -15.23
C HIS A 113 -0.95 -3.98 -16.44
N ASP A 114 -1.07 -4.61 -17.60
CA ASP A 114 -1.53 -3.97 -18.80
C ASP A 114 -3.02 -3.62 -18.74
N TRP A 115 -3.46 -2.77 -19.64
CA TRP A 115 -4.87 -2.37 -19.73
C TRP A 115 -5.81 -3.58 -19.85
N ARG A 116 -5.46 -4.57 -20.67
CA ARG A 116 -6.28 -5.78 -20.87
C ARG A 116 -6.46 -6.57 -19.58
N ASP A 117 -5.40 -6.72 -18.80
CA ASP A 117 -5.42 -7.45 -17.55
C ASP A 117 -6.23 -6.71 -16.48
N GLN A 118 -6.12 -5.37 -16.48
CA GLN A 118 -6.91 -4.54 -15.57
C GLN A 118 -8.40 -4.62 -15.91
N GLN A 119 -8.76 -4.55 -17.20
CA GLN A 119 -10.16 -4.68 -17.63
C GLN A 119 -10.71 -6.08 -17.33
N ALA A 120 -9.90 -7.13 -17.53
CA ALA A 120 -10.28 -8.49 -17.19
C ALA A 120 -10.49 -8.68 -15.68
N ALA A 121 -9.64 -8.08 -14.84
CA ALA A 121 -9.78 -8.13 -13.38
C ALA A 121 -11.01 -7.34 -12.89
N TRP A 122 -11.24 -6.18 -13.49
CA TRP A 122 -12.40 -5.33 -13.18
C TRP A 122 -13.74 -6.00 -13.51
N ASP A 123 -13.80 -6.82 -14.57
CA ASP A 123 -14.96 -7.63 -14.96
C ASP A 123 -16.28 -6.82 -14.98
N GLY A 124 -16.27 -5.68 -15.64
CA GLY A 124 -17.46 -4.81 -15.72
C GLY A 124 -17.95 -4.29 -14.37
N GLY A 125 -17.06 -4.10 -13.40
CA GLY A 125 -17.37 -3.61 -12.05
C GLY A 125 -17.57 -4.71 -11.00
N ARG A 126 -17.57 -5.99 -11.40
CA ARG A 126 -17.75 -7.11 -10.46
C ARG A 126 -16.50 -7.41 -9.63
N MET A 127 -15.33 -6.99 -10.10
CA MET A 127 -14.03 -7.24 -9.46
C MET A 127 -13.73 -8.74 -9.24
N SER A 128 -14.23 -9.62 -10.12
CA SER A 128 -14.37 -11.05 -9.84
C SER A 128 -13.25 -11.94 -10.40
N ALA A 129 -12.25 -11.39 -11.08
CA ALA A 129 -11.31 -12.18 -11.84
C ALA A 129 -9.82 -11.89 -11.55
N TRP A 130 -9.50 -11.36 -10.37
CA TRP A 130 -8.14 -10.92 -10.04
C TRP A 130 -7.05 -12.00 -10.20
N PRO A 131 -7.14 -13.21 -9.60
CA PRO A 131 -6.09 -14.20 -9.75
C PRO A 131 -5.90 -14.66 -11.20
N ARG A 132 -7.00 -14.81 -11.95
CA ARG A 132 -6.96 -15.22 -13.36
C ARG A 132 -6.36 -14.14 -14.24
N ALA A 133 -6.86 -12.92 -14.12
CA ALA A 133 -6.42 -11.80 -14.95
C ALA A 133 -4.96 -11.45 -14.67
N LYS A 134 -4.52 -11.56 -13.43
CA LYS A 134 -3.14 -11.29 -13.02
C LYS A 134 -2.20 -12.48 -13.19
N ASN A 135 -2.72 -13.63 -13.55
CA ASN A 135 -1.97 -14.89 -13.68
C ASN A 135 -1.18 -15.25 -12.42
N THR A 136 -1.70 -14.89 -11.26
CA THR A 136 -1.08 -15.18 -9.96
C THR A 136 -2.07 -15.02 -8.82
N ASN A 137 -1.96 -15.90 -7.82
CA ASN A 137 -2.70 -15.77 -6.56
C ASN A 137 -2.14 -14.68 -5.64
N VAL A 138 -0.96 -14.13 -5.92
CA VAL A 138 -0.36 -13.03 -5.12
C VAL A 138 -1.25 -11.79 -5.11
N ALA A 139 -2.10 -11.62 -6.12
CA ALA A 139 -3.12 -10.57 -6.13
C ALA A 139 -4.09 -10.61 -4.92
N MET A 140 -4.21 -11.77 -4.27
CA MET A 140 -5.05 -11.96 -3.06
C MET A 140 -4.24 -11.90 -1.76
N GLY A 141 -2.93 -11.66 -1.85
CA GLY A 141 -2.05 -11.57 -0.70
C GLY A 141 -2.17 -10.22 0.01
N TYR A 142 -2.03 -10.22 1.34
CA TYR A 142 -1.97 -8.99 2.13
C TYR A 142 -0.85 -9.02 3.16
N LEU A 143 -0.43 -7.85 3.59
CA LEU A 143 0.54 -7.61 4.65
C LEU A 143 -0.16 -7.05 5.89
N GLN A 144 0.49 -7.14 7.04
CA GLN A 144 -0.04 -6.66 8.32
C GLN A 144 0.82 -5.51 8.87
N GLN A 145 0.38 -4.94 9.99
CA GLN A 145 1.09 -3.86 10.67
C GLN A 145 2.55 -4.20 10.98
N SER A 146 2.83 -5.45 11.38
CA SER A 146 4.18 -5.92 11.68
C SER A 146 5.13 -5.85 10.48
N ASP A 147 4.58 -6.04 9.27
CA ASP A 147 5.34 -6.00 8.02
C ASP A 147 5.54 -4.58 7.51
N LEU A 148 4.61 -3.68 7.82
CA LEU A 148 4.47 -2.34 7.27
C LEU A 148 4.43 -1.26 8.36
N ALA A 149 5.22 -1.41 9.42
CA ALA A 149 5.14 -0.55 10.61
C ALA A 149 5.19 0.95 10.28
N PHE A 150 6.05 1.36 9.34
CA PHE A 150 6.17 2.76 8.92
C PHE A 150 4.90 3.26 8.18
N HIS A 151 4.38 2.49 7.23
CA HIS A 151 3.17 2.85 6.47
C HIS A 151 1.95 2.95 7.39
N TRP A 152 1.82 2.03 8.34
CA TRP A 152 0.73 2.05 9.31
C TRP A 152 0.85 3.20 10.31
N ALA A 153 2.09 3.56 10.70
CA ALA A 153 2.31 4.76 11.52
C ALA A 153 1.88 6.04 10.78
N LEU A 154 2.17 6.15 9.48
CA LEU A 154 1.69 7.25 8.65
C LEU A 154 0.17 7.24 8.52
N ALA A 155 -0.43 6.09 8.21
CA ALA A 155 -1.88 5.95 8.08
C ALA A 155 -2.61 6.37 9.37
N ASN A 156 -2.09 6.01 10.54
CA ASN A 156 -2.65 6.40 11.84
C ASN A 156 -2.41 7.88 12.21
N ALA A 157 -1.39 8.51 11.62
CA ALA A 157 -1.05 9.90 11.91
C ALA A 157 -1.75 10.91 10.98
N PHE A 158 -2.21 10.46 9.82
CA PHE A 158 -2.79 11.30 8.78
C PHE A 158 -4.14 10.75 8.30
N THR A 159 -4.74 11.42 7.33
CA THR A 159 -5.99 10.97 6.70
C THR A 159 -5.71 9.87 5.69
N VAL A 160 -6.46 8.77 5.79
CA VAL A 160 -6.44 7.67 4.82
C VAL A 160 -7.64 7.82 3.89
N CYS A 161 -7.37 7.86 2.58
CA CYS A 161 -8.41 7.91 1.55
C CYS A 161 -8.70 6.49 1.07
N ASP A 162 -9.62 5.81 1.70
CA ASP A 162 -9.97 4.40 1.43
C ASP A 162 -11.03 4.20 0.34
N ALA A 163 -11.53 5.30 -0.21
CA ALA A 163 -12.47 5.32 -1.34
C ALA A 163 -11.94 6.15 -2.52
N TYR A 164 -10.63 6.37 -2.59
CA TYR A 164 -10.00 7.06 -3.71
C TYR A 164 -9.70 6.06 -4.83
N HIS A 165 -10.37 6.22 -5.95
CA HIS A 165 -10.26 5.32 -7.10
C HIS A 165 -9.43 5.95 -8.22
N THR A 166 -8.85 5.08 -9.08
CA THR A 166 -8.11 5.54 -10.25
C THR A 166 -9.04 6.16 -11.29
N SER A 167 -8.58 7.18 -11.99
CA SER A 167 -9.32 7.80 -13.10
C SER A 167 -9.31 6.93 -14.36
N ILE A 168 -8.27 6.11 -14.55
CA ILE A 168 -8.13 5.18 -15.66
C ILE A 168 -7.69 3.83 -15.10
N ASN A 169 -8.44 2.78 -15.45
CA ASN A 169 -8.14 1.42 -15.02
C ASN A 169 -7.17 0.75 -16.00
N THR A 170 -5.87 1.03 -15.84
CA THR A 170 -4.79 0.55 -16.71
C THR A 170 -3.47 0.45 -15.94
N GLY A 171 -2.37 0.14 -16.63
CA GLY A 171 -1.02 0.22 -16.08
C GLY A 171 -0.57 1.65 -15.79
N THR A 172 0.58 1.81 -15.17
CA THR A 172 1.11 3.11 -14.72
C THR A 172 1.40 4.07 -15.87
N PHE A 173 1.90 3.55 -16.98
CA PHE A 173 2.14 4.31 -18.20
C PHE A 173 1.00 4.08 -19.18
N THR A 174 0.28 5.14 -19.52
CA THR A 174 -0.83 5.16 -20.47
C THR A 174 -0.51 6.03 -21.67
#